data_2d6370e15b14c71f331794d3e5a7cc8b
#
_entry.id   2d6370e15b14c71f331794d3e5a7cc8b
#
_cell.length_a   1.000
_cell.length_b   1.000
_cell.length_c   1.000
_cell.angle_alpha   90.00
_cell.angle_beta   90.00
_cell.angle_gamma   90.00
#
_symmetry.space_group_name_H-M   'P 1'
#
loop_
_entity.id
_entity.type
_entity.pdbx_description
1 polymer ?
#
loop_
_entity_poly.entity_id
_entity_poly.type
_entity_poly.pdbx_seq_one_letter_code
_entity_poly.pdbx_strand_id
1 'polypeptide(L)'
;GVLCDRFMCADDKGISRSLTERYLGAQAATRLFSQGDFSLTEFTFTNGIFCDVKERVCRANRYYGANGKRSGAISKKYTALLFGK
;
A
#
# COMPACT_ATOMS: atom_id res chain seq x y z
N GLY A 1 9.73 -1.18 -7.92
CA GLY A 1 8.69 -2.15 -7.62
C GLY A 1 8.40 -2.36 -6.15
N VAL A 2 9.13 -1.75 -5.22
CA VAL A 2 8.88 -1.88 -3.78
C VAL A 2 8.72 -0.50 -3.15
N LEU A 3 7.64 -0.33 -2.38
CA LEU A 3 7.42 0.89 -1.61
C LEU A 3 7.29 0.53 -0.14
N CYS A 4 7.98 1.28 0.72
CA CYS A 4 7.95 1.08 2.16
C CYS A 4 7.65 2.40 2.86
N ASP A 5 6.92 2.30 3.99
CA ASP A 5 6.90 3.36 4.98
C ASP A 5 7.53 2.82 6.27
N ARG A 6 7.30 3.46 7.42
CA ARG A 6 7.89 3.00 8.68
C ARG A 6 7.27 1.71 9.22
N PHE A 7 6.14 1.28 8.68
CA PHE A 7 5.37 0.15 9.22
C PHE A 7 5.27 -1.04 8.29
N MET A 8 5.38 -0.83 6.98
CA MET A 8 5.15 -1.90 5.99
C MET A 8 5.91 -1.68 4.70
N CYS A 9 6.14 -2.77 3.98
CA CYS A 9 6.63 -2.74 2.60
C CYS A 9 5.64 -3.48 1.71
N ALA A 10 5.47 -2.98 0.50
CA ALA A 10 4.56 -3.56 -0.48
C ALA A 10 5.20 -3.58 -1.86
N ASP A 11 4.77 -4.52 -2.68
CA ASP A 11 5.14 -4.59 -4.09
C ASP A 11 3.86 -4.58 -4.94
N ASP A 12 3.98 -4.91 -6.21
CA ASP A 12 2.84 -4.90 -7.13
C ASP A 12 1.80 -5.99 -6.84
N LYS A 13 2.07 -6.86 -5.88
CA LYS A 13 1.14 -7.91 -5.44
C LYS A 13 0.47 -7.57 -4.10
N GLY A 14 0.93 -6.53 -3.44
CA GLY A 14 0.37 -6.08 -2.17
C GLY A 14 1.40 -5.99 -1.06
N ILE A 15 0.90 -5.87 0.18
CA ILE A 15 1.77 -5.83 1.35
C ILE A 15 2.47 -7.19 1.49
N SER A 16 3.80 -7.15 1.66
CA SER A 16 4.62 -8.36 1.72
C SER A 16 5.30 -8.49 3.07
N ARG A 17 5.11 -9.63 3.72
CA ARG A 17 5.79 -9.92 4.97
C ARG A 17 7.31 -10.04 4.76
N SER A 18 7.75 -10.74 3.71
CA SER A 18 9.17 -10.93 3.46
C SER A 18 9.89 -9.62 3.14
N LEU A 19 9.26 -8.73 2.40
CA LEU A 19 9.83 -7.41 2.12
C LEU A 19 9.86 -6.54 3.37
N THR A 20 8.79 -6.58 4.18
CA THR A 20 8.75 -5.85 5.43
C THR A 20 9.87 -6.32 6.36
N GLU A 21 10.06 -7.63 6.47
CA GLU A 21 11.16 -8.20 7.25
C GLU A 21 12.52 -7.76 6.73
N ARG A 22 12.70 -7.78 5.42
CA ARG A 22 13.97 -7.46 4.77
C ARG A 22 14.38 -6.01 4.98
N TYR A 23 13.44 -5.08 4.83
CA TYR A 23 13.74 -3.64 4.86
C TYR A 23 13.50 -2.98 6.21
N LEU A 24 12.58 -3.50 7.02
CA LEU A 24 12.21 -2.90 8.30
C LEU A 24 12.55 -3.78 9.51
N GLY A 25 12.90 -5.04 9.28
CA GLY A 25 13.28 -5.98 10.33
C GLY A 25 12.14 -6.88 10.77
N ALA A 26 12.52 -7.98 11.43
CA ALA A 26 11.57 -9.01 11.86
C ALA A 26 10.52 -8.50 12.85
N GLN A 27 10.91 -7.58 13.74
CA GLN A 27 9.96 -6.99 14.71
C GLN A 27 8.87 -6.19 14.03
N ALA A 28 9.22 -5.41 13.00
CA ALA A 28 8.23 -4.64 12.25
C ALA A 28 7.25 -5.56 11.53
N ALA A 29 7.74 -6.62 10.90
CA ALA A 29 6.90 -7.61 10.25
C ALA A 29 5.97 -8.30 11.24
N THR A 30 6.49 -8.69 12.41
CA THR A 30 5.70 -9.32 13.45
C THR A 30 4.58 -8.40 13.93
N ARG A 31 4.89 -7.12 14.18
CA ARG A 31 3.87 -6.15 14.61
C ARG A 31 2.77 -5.97 13.56
N LEU A 32 3.17 -5.84 12.29
CA LEU A 32 2.23 -5.65 11.20
C LEU A 32 1.26 -6.82 11.10
N PHE A 33 1.79 -8.03 11.07
CA PHE A 33 0.97 -9.23 10.86
C PHE A 33 0.33 -9.78 12.12
N SER A 34 0.58 -9.18 13.30
CA SER A 34 -0.10 -9.53 14.55
C SER A 34 -1.41 -8.77 14.75
N GLN A 35 -1.73 -7.83 13.88
CA GLN A 35 -2.94 -7.01 14.00
C GLN A 35 -4.22 -7.75 13.62
N GLY A 36 -4.12 -9.01 13.24
CA GLY A 36 -5.27 -9.79 12.78
C GLY A 36 -5.48 -9.63 11.28
N ASP A 37 -6.70 -9.90 10.83
CA ASP A 37 -7.01 -9.84 9.40
C ASP A 37 -7.07 -8.41 8.91
N PHE A 38 -6.36 -8.12 7.83
CA PHE A 38 -6.44 -6.85 7.13
C PHE A 38 -6.14 -7.08 5.65
N SER A 39 -6.53 -6.12 4.82
CA SER A 39 -6.34 -6.25 3.38
C SER A 39 -4.87 -6.11 3.01
N LEU A 40 -4.35 -7.07 2.25
CA LEU A 40 -3.00 -7.00 1.71
C LEU A 40 -2.96 -6.30 0.35
N THR A 41 -4.12 -6.11 -0.28
CA THR A 41 -4.24 -5.56 -1.63
C THR A 41 -4.75 -4.14 -1.69
N GLU A 42 -5.29 -3.61 -0.59
CA GLU A 42 -5.72 -2.22 -0.46
C GLU A 42 -5.09 -1.67 0.80
N PHE A 43 -4.20 -0.69 0.66
CA PHE A 43 -3.43 -0.21 1.80
C PHE A 43 -3.08 1.27 1.64
N THR A 44 -2.93 1.95 2.80
CA THR A 44 -2.56 3.36 2.85
C THR A 44 -1.21 3.50 3.56
N PHE A 45 -0.27 4.16 2.90
CA PHE A 45 1.02 4.50 3.51
C PHE A 45 0.88 5.68 4.48
N THR A 46 1.88 5.86 5.34
CA THR A 46 1.84 6.92 6.36
C THR A 46 1.74 8.34 5.80
N ASN A 47 2.14 8.53 4.54
CA ASN A 47 2.00 9.82 3.86
C ASN A 47 0.60 10.05 3.26
N GLY A 48 -0.34 9.13 3.51
CA GLY A 48 -1.71 9.23 3.02
C GLY A 48 -1.96 8.63 1.65
N ILE A 49 -0.91 8.23 0.93
CA ILE A 49 -1.06 7.60 -0.38
C ILE A 49 -1.73 6.22 -0.22
N PHE A 50 -2.82 6.02 -0.94
CA PHE A 50 -3.57 4.76 -0.96
C PHE A 50 -3.29 4.00 -2.25
N CYS A 51 -2.99 2.71 -2.14
CA CYS A 51 -2.74 1.85 -3.30
C CYS A 51 -3.70 0.67 -3.31
N ASP A 52 -4.19 0.32 -4.49
CA ASP A 52 -5.08 -0.81 -4.71
C ASP A 52 -4.47 -1.69 -5.80
N VAL A 53 -4.08 -2.90 -5.42
CA VAL A 53 -3.44 -3.85 -6.33
C VAL A 53 -4.40 -4.30 -7.43
N LYS A 54 -5.68 -4.41 -7.13
CA LYS A 54 -6.68 -4.84 -8.13
C LYS A 54 -6.89 -3.80 -9.20
N GLU A 55 -6.90 -2.52 -8.83
CA GLU A 55 -6.97 -1.42 -9.79
C GLU A 55 -5.61 -1.14 -10.45
N ARG A 56 -4.53 -1.57 -9.81
CA ARG A 56 -3.14 -1.28 -10.18
C ARG A 56 -2.87 0.23 -10.23
N VAL A 57 -3.36 0.92 -9.21
CA VAL A 57 -3.31 2.38 -9.11
C VAL A 57 -3.06 2.78 -7.67
N CYS A 58 -2.25 3.83 -7.48
CA CYS A 58 -2.11 4.53 -6.21
C CYS A 58 -2.77 5.89 -6.32
N ARG A 59 -3.47 6.30 -5.25
CA ARG A 59 -4.23 7.55 -5.20
C ARG A 59 -3.79 8.42 -4.04
N ALA A 60 -4.08 9.72 -4.13
CA ALA A 60 -3.70 10.69 -3.11
C ALA A 60 -4.39 10.45 -1.76
N ASN A 61 -5.53 9.77 -1.75
CA ASN A 61 -6.21 9.36 -0.53
C ASN A 61 -7.07 8.12 -0.78
N ARG A 62 -7.65 7.57 0.30
CA ARG A 62 -8.42 6.31 0.28
C ARG A 62 -9.93 6.51 0.24
N TYR A 63 -10.40 7.73 0.16
CA TYR A 63 -11.82 8.04 0.34
C TYR A 63 -12.65 7.79 -0.92
N TYR A 64 -13.96 7.66 -0.72
CA TYR A 64 -14.93 7.50 -1.80
C TYR A 64 -15.70 8.80 -2.00
N GLY A 65 -16.07 9.08 -3.24
CA GLY A 65 -16.92 10.20 -3.57
C GLY A 65 -18.41 9.87 -3.39
N ALA A 66 -19.26 10.86 -3.62
CA ALA A 66 -20.72 10.73 -3.47
C ALA A 66 -21.32 9.67 -4.39
N ASN A 67 -20.62 9.33 -5.49
CA ASN A 67 -21.09 8.32 -6.46
C ASN A 67 -20.64 6.90 -6.09
N GLY A 68 -20.05 6.71 -4.91
CA GLY A 68 -19.53 5.41 -4.49
C GLY A 68 -18.23 4.98 -5.12
N LYS A 69 -17.61 5.85 -5.91
CA LYS A 69 -16.30 5.57 -6.53
C LYS A 69 -15.18 6.28 -5.77
N ARG A 70 -13.95 5.77 -5.91
CA ARG A 70 -12.79 6.40 -5.30
C ARG A 70 -12.67 7.85 -5.76
N SER A 71 -12.57 8.78 -4.80
CA SER A 71 -12.48 10.21 -5.08
C SER A 71 -11.06 10.73 -5.13
N GLY A 72 -10.08 9.98 -4.60
CA GLY A 72 -8.69 10.41 -4.58
C GLY A 72 -8.10 10.48 -5.97
N ALA A 73 -7.38 11.57 -6.27
CA ALA A 73 -6.69 11.72 -7.54
C ALA A 73 -5.61 10.65 -7.69
N ILE A 74 -5.46 10.12 -8.89
CA ILE A 74 -4.43 9.11 -9.17
C ILE A 74 -3.05 9.75 -9.03
N SER A 75 -2.19 9.12 -8.26
CA SER A 75 -0.79 9.51 -8.14
C SER A 75 0.01 8.77 -9.21
N LYS A 76 0.39 9.48 -10.24
CA LYS A 76 1.20 8.90 -11.32
C LYS A 76 2.55 8.42 -10.81
N LYS A 77 3.15 9.18 -9.88
CA LYS A 77 4.44 8.85 -9.31
C LYS A 77 4.42 7.50 -8.57
N TYR A 78 3.49 7.35 -7.64
CA TYR A 78 3.44 6.12 -6.83
C TYR A 78 2.90 4.94 -7.62
N THR A 79 1.99 5.18 -8.56
CA THR A 79 1.51 4.14 -9.47
C THR A 79 2.68 3.57 -10.30
N ALA A 80 3.52 4.45 -10.82
CA ALA A 80 4.69 4.02 -11.60
C ALA A 80 5.71 3.29 -10.73
N LEU A 81 5.97 3.79 -9.52
CA LEU A 81 6.94 3.17 -8.61
C LEU A 81 6.51 1.77 -8.19
N LEU A 82 5.22 1.55 -7.95
CA LEU A 82 4.73 0.27 -7.45
C LEU A 82 4.36 -0.69 -8.58
N PHE A 83 3.69 -0.22 -9.61
CA PHE A 83 3.14 -1.05 -10.67
C PHE A 83 3.89 -0.94 -12.00
N GLY A 84 4.85 -0.04 -12.10
CA GLY A 84 5.69 0.08 -13.30
C GLY A 84 5.01 0.73 -14.50
N LYS A 85 4.03 1.62 -14.26
CA LYS A 85 3.29 2.27 -15.36
C LYS A 85 3.53 3.76 -15.44
#